data_4a35b1d6cc8590251636c1db21865c0a
#
_entry.id   4a35b1d6cc8590251636c1db21865c0a
#
_cell.length_a   1.000
_cell.length_b   1.000
_cell.length_c   1.000
_cell.angle_alpha   90.00
_cell.angle_beta   90.00
_cell.angle_gamma   90.00
#
_symmetry.space_group_name_H-M   'P 1'
#
loop_
_entity.id
_entity.type
_entity.pdbx_description
1 polymer ?
#
loop_
_entity_poly.entity_id
_entity_poly.type
_entity_poly.pdbx_seq_one_letter_code
_entity_poly.pdbx_strand_id
1 'polypeptide(L)'
;MTIKLKDGERLDDLQRNGYQIIQNPSKFCFGMDAVLLSGFAKVKPGERALDLGTGTGIIPILLRGKTKGEHFTGLEIQEESADMARRSVLYNHLEDRVSIVEGDIKEAGQLFDLASFDVITSNPPYMTGNHGLTNPELPKAIARHEILCTLEDVIGTAEKLLKSGGKFFMVHRPFRLAEILVKLSQHHLEPKRMQLVFPYVDREPNMVLIEAVRGGNPRMTVEKPLIVYDEPGVYNKEIYDIYGY
;
A
#
# COMPACT_ATOMS: atom_id res chain seq x y z
N MET A 1 -22.26 10.05 13.66
CA MET A 1 -23.12 8.93 13.17
C MET A 1 -22.59 7.64 13.75
N THR A 2 -23.43 6.79 14.32
CA THR A 2 -22.99 5.45 14.75
C THR A 2 -22.96 4.55 13.54
N ILE A 3 -21.78 4.16 13.08
CA ILE A 3 -21.64 3.22 11.96
C ILE A 3 -21.93 1.82 12.47
N LYS A 4 -22.90 1.13 11.82
CA LYS A 4 -23.24 -0.24 12.14
C LYS A 4 -22.24 -1.18 11.46
N LEU A 5 -21.56 -2.01 12.25
CA LEU A 5 -20.77 -3.13 11.73
C LEU A 5 -21.70 -4.20 11.15
N LYS A 6 -21.29 -4.80 10.05
CA LYS A 6 -21.95 -5.96 9.44
C LYS A 6 -21.48 -7.26 10.13
N ASP A 7 -22.18 -8.36 9.89
CA ASP A 7 -21.82 -9.65 10.48
C ASP A 7 -20.37 -10.06 10.09
N GLY A 8 -19.61 -10.47 11.08
CA GLY A 8 -18.20 -10.86 10.92
C GLY A 8 -17.21 -9.68 10.84
N GLU A 9 -17.68 -8.44 10.87
CA GLU A 9 -16.79 -7.26 10.89
C GLU A 9 -16.38 -6.90 12.32
N ARG A 10 -15.19 -6.31 12.43
CA ARG A 10 -14.67 -5.74 13.66
C ARG A 10 -13.99 -4.39 13.38
N LEU A 11 -13.80 -3.59 14.43
CA LEU A 11 -12.96 -2.39 14.40
C LEU A 11 -11.57 -2.73 14.93
N ASP A 12 -10.55 -2.41 14.16
CA ASP A 12 -9.15 -2.51 14.58
C ASP A 12 -8.58 -1.09 14.76
N ASP A 13 -7.83 -0.89 15.85
CA ASP A 13 -7.17 0.38 16.15
C ASP A 13 -5.90 0.51 15.29
N LEU A 14 -5.73 1.65 14.61
CA LEU A 14 -4.55 1.95 13.80
C LEU A 14 -3.39 2.53 14.61
N GLN A 15 -3.57 2.72 15.92
CA GLN A 15 -2.60 3.29 16.85
C GLN A 15 -2.08 4.67 16.37
N ARG A 16 -2.91 5.39 15.64
CA ARG A 16 -2.57 6.69 15.07
C ARG A 16 -3.76 7.62 15.11
N ASN A 17 -3.66 8.74 15.81
CA ASN A 17 -4.68 9.77 15.95
C ASN A 17 -6.06 9.25 16.41
N GLY A 18 -6.12 8.07 17.06
CA GLY A 18 -7.36 7.40 17.41
C GLY A 18 -8.13 6.83 16.22
N TYR A 19 -7.51 6.74 15.05
CA TYR A 19 -8.15 6.17 13.86
C TYR A 19 -8.37 4.67 14.01
N GLN A 20 -9.54 4.24 13.54
CA GLN A 20 -9.94 2.84 13.52
C GLN A 20 -10.32 2.42 12.10
N ILE A 21 -10.22 1.13 11.81
CA ILE A 21 -10.53 0.57 10.52
C ILE A 21 -11.46 -0.63 10.65
N ILE A 22 -12.45 -0.70 9.76
CA ILE A 22 -13.37 -1.84 9.69
C ILE A 22 -12.70 -2.96 8.90
N GLN A 23 -12.68 -4.15 9.48
CA GLN A 23 -12.15 -5.36 8.84
C GLN A 23 -13.05 -6.55 9.06
N ASN A 24 -12.95 -7.54 8.16
CA ASN A 24 -13.58 -8.83 8.31
C ASN A 24 -12.51 -9.93 8.35
N PRO A 25 -12.28 -10.60 9.51
CA PRO A 25 -11.26 -11.65 9.65
C PRO A 25 -11.44 -12.87 8.76
N SER A 26 -12.65 -13.10 8.23
CA SER A 26 -12.89 -14.15 7.24
C SER A 26 -12.38 -13.80 5.83
N LYS A 27 -11.93 -12.57 5.63
CA LYS A 27 -11.40 -12.01 4.39
C LYS A 27 -9.94 -11.58 4.58
N PHE A 28 -9.40 -10.88 3.59
CA PHE A 28 -8.07 -10.28 3.74
C PHE A 28 -8.11 -9.13 4.75
N CYS A 29 -7.29 -9.22 5.79
CA CYS A 29 -7.01 -8.12 6.71
C CYS A 29 -5.63 -7.52 6.37
N PHE A 30 -5.44 -6.22 6.63
CA PHE A 30 -4.15 -5.59 6.44
C PHE A 30 -3.07 -6.23 7.32
N GLY A 31 -1.86 -6.24 6.81
CA GLY A 31 -0.68 -6.65 7.55
C GLY A 31 0.24 -5.47 7.90
N MET A 32 1.36 -5.78 8.53
CA MET A 32 2.42 -4.82 8.84
C MET A 32 2.97 -4.12 7.58
N ASP A 33 2.96 -4.80 6.44
CA ASP A 33 3.39 -4.28 5.14
C ASP A 33 2.73 -2.94 4.77
N ALA A 34 1.41 -2.82 4.94
CA ALA A 34 0.68 -1.57 4.70
C ALA A 34 1.10 -0.46 5.68
N VAL A 35 1.33 -0.79 6.95
CA VAL A 35 1.78 0.16 7.97
C VAL A 35 3.20 0.65 7.66
N LEU A 36 4.11 -0.26 7.28
CA LEU A 36 5.48 0.07 6.89
C LEU A 36 5.51 0.92 5.62
N LEU A 37 4.71 0.57 4.60
CA LEU A 37 4.61 1.36 3.38
C LEU A 37 4.11 2.79 3.69
N SER A 38 3.10 2.94 4.53
CA SER A 38 2.60 4.26 4.93
C SER A 38 3.61 5.09 5.75
N GLY A 39 4.57 4.45 6.41
CA GLY A 39 5.69 5.10 7.10
C GLY A 39 6.83 5.49 6.15
N PHE A 40 7.06 4.67 5.12
CA PHE A 40 8.08 4.88 4.12
C PHE A 40 7.68 5.93 3.07
N ALA A 41 6.41 5.98 2.68
CA ALA A 41 5.88 6.93 1.72
C ALA A 41 5.87 8.36 2.31
N LYS A 42 6.18 9.34 1.44
CA LYS A 42 6.24 10.76 1.81
C LYS A 42 5.28 11.55 0.94
N VAL A 43 4.30 12.19 1.57
CA VAL A 43 3.34 13.10 0.91
C VAL A 43 3.51 14.49 1.53
N LYS A 44 3.84 15.48 0.71
CA LYS A 44 4.07 16.85 1.15
C LYS A 44 2.75 17.64 1.23
N PRO A 45 2.74 18.79 1.93
CA PRO A 45 1.60 19.69 1.89
C PRO A 45 1.22 20.08 0.45
N GLY A 46 -0.07 20.05 0.13
CA GLY A 46 -0.60 20.33 -1.20
C GLY A 46 -0.50 19.17 -2.21
N GLU A 47 0.18 18.06 -1.88
CA GLU A 47 0.26 16.89 -2.74
C GLU A 47 -0.99 16.00 -2.60
N ARG A 48 -1.41 15.42 -3.72
CA ARG A 48 -2.50 14.44 -3.80
C ARG A 48 -1.93 13.04 -3.97
N ALA A 49 -2.43 12.11 -3.17
CA ALA A 49 -1.99 10.71 -3.19
C ALA A 49 -3.11 9.77 -3.65
N LEU A 50 -2.72 8.71 -4.37
CA LEU A 50 -3.58 7.59 -4.76
C LEU A 50 -2.97 6.28 -4.27
N ASP A 51 -3.79 5.41 -3.68
CA ASP A 51 -3.40 4.05 -3.30
C ASP A 51 -4.09 3.03 -4.23
N LEU A 52 -3.29 2.28 -4.98
CA LEU A 52 -3.77 1.28 -5.94
C LEU A 52 -3.95 -0.08 -5.26
N GLY A 53 -5.19 -0.57 -5.24
CA GLY A 53 -5.57 -1.79 -4.52
C GLY A 53 -5.65 -1.56 -3.02
N THR A 54 -6.41 -0.55 -2.60
CA THR A 54 -6.40 -0.03 -1.23
C THR A 54 -7.00 -0.98 -0.18
N GLY A 55 -7.70 -2.04 -0.60
CA GLY A 55 -8.38 -2.95 0.31
C GLY A 55 -9.39 -2.21 1.19
N THR A 56 -9.23 -2.34 2.50
CA THR A 56 -10.10 -1.67 3.49
C THR A 56 -9.74 -0.21 3.76
N GLY A 57 -8.83 0.39 2.95
CA GLY A 57 -8.48 1.81 3.03
C GLY A 57 -7.38 2.14 4.04
N ILE A 58 -6.59 1.16 4.47
CA ILE A 58 -5.56 1.33 5.51
C ILE A 58 -4.51 2.38 5.14
N ILE A 59 -3.96 2.31 3.90
CA ILE A 59 -2.86 3.20 3.49
C ILE A 59 -3.32 4.66 3.40
N PRO A 60 -4.41 5.03 2.70
CA PRO A 60 -4.85 6.43 2.64
C PRO A 60 -5.22 6.99 4.02
N ILE A 61 -5.84 6.21 4.92
CA ILE A 61 -6.15 6.64 6.29
C ILE A 61 -4.86 6.89 7.09
N LEU A 62 -3.87 5.97 7.02
CA LEU A 62 -2.59 6.15 7.69
C LEU A 62 -1.78 7.32 7.13
N LEU A 63 -1.74 7.50 5.80
CA LEU A 63 -1.07 8.63 5.16
C LEU A 63 -1.69 9.95 5.59
N ARG A 64 -3.02 10.03 5.72
CA ARG A 64 -3.70 11.21 6.27
C ARG A 64 -3.28 11.49 7.71
N GLY A 65 -3.07 10.45 8.52
CA GLY A 65 -2.61 10.59 9.92
C GLY A 65 -1.12 10.92 10.06
N LYS A 66 -0.30 10.51 9.11
CA LYS A 66 1.18 10.63 9.16
C LYS A 66 1.74 11.81 8.38
N THR A 67 0.98 12.37 7.42
CA THR A 67 1.47 13.38 6.47
C THR A 67 0.53 14.58 6.41
N LYS A 68 0.94 15.62 5.67
CA LYS A 68 0.15 16.85 5.47
C LYS A 68 -0.35 16.99 4.03
N GLY A 69 -0.48 15.87 3.29
CA GLY A 69 -1.03 15.87 1.94
C GLY A 69 -2.43 16.50 1.87
N GLU A 70 -2.80 16.98 0.69
CA GLU A 70 -4.07 17.66 0.48
C GLU A 70 -5.23 16.66 0.44
N HIS A 71 -5.09 15.59 -0.35
CA HIS A 71 -6.14 14.58 -0.51
C HIS A 71 -5.54 13.20 -0.76
N PHE A 72 -6.21 12.19 -0.21
CA PHE A 72 -5.80 10.78 -0.31
C PHE A 72 -6.94 9.97 -0.93
N THR A 73 -6.67 9.31 -2.03
CA THR A 73 -7.66 8.46 -2.72
C THR A 73 -7.26 7.00 -2.61
N GLY A 74 -8.19 6.12 -2.32
CA GLY A 74 -8.01 4.67 -2.43
C GLY A 74 -8.81 4.13 -3.62
N LEU A 75 -8.21 3.31 -4.48
CA LEU A 75 -8.87 2.59 -5.57
C LEU A 75 -8.95 1.10 -5.21
N GLU A 76 -10.14 0.53 -5.23
CA GLU A 76 -10.38 -0.88 -4.88
C GLU A 76 -11.44 -1.50 -5.80
N ILE A 77 -11.13 -2.69 -6.34
CA ILE A 77 -12.03 -3.41 -7.26
C ILE A 77 -13.11 -4.21 -6.53
N GLN A 78 -12.85 -4.60 -5.29
CA GLN A 78 -13.79 -5.40 -4.51
C GLN A 78 -14.80 -4.51 -3.80
N GLU A 79 -16.06 -4.58 -4.20
CA GLU A 79 -17.16 -3.80 -3.62
C GLU A 79 -17.20 -3.87 -2.08
N GLU A 80 -17.07 -5.08 -1.52
CA GLU A 80 -17.13 -5.27 -0.06
C GLU A 80 -15.96 -4.62 0.69
N SER A 81 -14.75 -4.65 0.11
CA SER A 81 -13.56 -3.99 0.67
C SER A 81 -13.69 -2.48 0.55
N ALA A 82 -14.14 -1.99 -0.60
CA ALA A 82 -14.42 -0.58 -0.83
C ALA A 82 -15.52 -0.04 0.10
N ASP A 83 -16.57 -0.83 0.39
CA ASP A 83 -17.60 -0.47 1.37
C ASP A 83 -17.02 -0.36 2.79
N MET A 84 -16.22 -1.33 3.25
CA MET A 84 -15.52 -1.25 4.54
C MET A 84 -14.61 -0.01 4.61
N ALA A 85 -13.88 0.27 3.52
CA ALA A 85 -13.01 1.44 3.43
C ALA A 85 -13.80 2.76 3.53
N ARG A 86 -14.91 2.91 2.78
CA ARG A 86 -15.77 4.10 2.84
C ARG A 86 -16.35 4.31 4.24
N ARG A 87 -16.82 3.25 4.89
CA ARG A 87 -17.34 3.32 6.26
C ARG A 87 -16.23 3.62 7.27
N SER A 88 -15.00 3.14 7.06
CA SER A 88 -13.84 3.50 7.89
C SER A 88 -13.49 4.97 7.76
N VAL A 89 -13.51 5.52 6.56
CA VAL A 89 -13.31 6.96 6.30
C VAL A 89 -14.37 7.79 7.05
N LEU A 90 -15.64 7.41 6.92
CA LEU A 90 -16.76 8.08 7.60
C LEU A 90 -16.66 7.96 9.13
N TYR A 91 -16.29 6.79 9.65
CA TYR A 91 -16.10 6.56 11.09
C TYR A 91 -15.07 7.50 11.71
N ASN A 92 -13.99 7.75 10.97
CA ASN A 92 -12.90 8.63 11.41
C ASN A 92 -13.12 10.12 11.07
N HIS A 93 -14.26 10.50 10.47
CA HIS A 93 -14.56 11.87 10.02
C HIS A 93 -13.49 12.43 9.06
N LEU A 94 -13.14 11.63 8.04
CA LEU A 94 -12.07 11.96 7.08
C LEU A 94 -12.59 12.23 5.66
N GLU A 95 -13.89 12.36 5.44
CA GLU A 95 -14.54 12.47 4.13
C GLU A 95 -14.08 13.68 3.31
N ASP A 96 -13.63 14.72 3.98
CA ASP A 96 -13.07 15.93 3.36
C ASP A 96 -11.65 15.72 2.81
N ARG A 97 -10.95 14.67 3.23
CA ARG A 97 -9.54 14.42 2.94
C ARG A 97 -9.23 13.05 2.36
N VAL A 98 -10.13 12.09 2.53
CA VAL A 98 -9.95 10.71 2.05
C VAL A 98 -11.17 10.28 1.25
N SER A 99 -10.98 9.81 0.04
CA SER A 99 -12.03 9.25 -0.80
C SER A 99 -11.71 7.82 -1.23
N ILE A 100 -12.74 6.99 -1.37
CA ILE A 100 -12.62 5.62 -1.85
C ILE A 100 -13.41 5.46 -3.14
N VAL A 101 -12.70 5.12 -4.20
CA VAL A 101 -13.24 4.87 -5.54
C VAL A 101 -13.25 3.36 -5.77
N GLU A 102 -14.39 2.84 -6.21
CA GLU A 102 -14.51 1.45 -6.63
C GLU A 102 -14.21 1.33 -8.12
N GLY A 103 -13.27 0.44 -8.47
CA GLY A 103 -12.89 0.25 -9.87
C GLY A 103 -11.65 -0.61 -10.05
N ASP A 104 -11.41 -0.99 -11.31
CA ASP A 104 -10.24 -1.78 -11.72
C ASP A 104 -9.03 -0.87 -11.95
N ILE A 105 -7.87 -1.26 -11.43
CA ILE A 105 -6.58 -0.58 -11.67
C ILE A 105 -6.30 -0.44 -13.17
N LYS A 106 -6.65 -1.45 -13.97
CA LYS A 106 -6.46 -1.44 -15.44
C LYS A 106 -7.30 -0.37 -16.15
N GLU A 107 -8.41 0.03 -15.55
CA GLU A 107 -9.33 1.05 -16.05
C GLU A 107 -9.16 2.41 -15.35
N ALA A 108 -8.17 2.55 -14.49
CA ALA A 108 -7.98 3.75 -13.67
C ALA A 108 -7.81 5.04 -14.51
N GLY A 109 -7.30 4.95 -15.73
CA GLY A 109 -7.26 6.09 -16.67
C GLY A 109 -8.62 6.58 -17.17
N GLN A 110 -9.71 5.83 -16.93
CA GLN A 110 -11.09 6.27 -17.19
C GLN A 110 -11.73 6.90 -15.93
N LEU A 111 -11.18 6.58 -14.76
CA LEU A 111 -11.66 7.06 -13.46
C LEU A 111 -10.94 8.32 -12.98
N PHE A 112 -9.72 8.53 -13.44
CA PHE A 112 -8.85 9.63 -13.03
C PHE A 112 -8.19 10.28 -14.24
N ASP A 113 -7.97 11.59 -14.16
CA ASP A 113 -7.19 12.31 -15.15
C ASP A 113 -5.72 11.82 -15.15
N LEU A 114 -5.13 11.73 -16.35
CA LEU A 114 -3.71 11.39 -16.50
C LEU A 114 -2.84 12.46 -15.84
N ALA A 115 -1.71 12.05 -15.27
CA ALA A 115 -0.76 12.94 -14.61
C ALA A 115 -1.41 13.85 -13.55
N SER A 116 -2.34 13.33 -12.74
CA SER A 116 -3.11 14.09 -11.75
C SER A 116 -2.65 13.88 -10.31
N PHE A 117 -1.82 12.87 -10.03
CA PHE A 117 -1.34 12.55 -8.70
C PHE A 117 0.15 12.87 -8.52
N ASP A 118 0.49 13.37 -7.34
CA ASP A 118 1.88 13.65 -6.95
C ASP A 118 2.54 12.40 -6.34
N VAL A 119 1.74 11.57 -5.68
CA VAL A 119 2.18 10.33 -5.01
C VAL A 119 1.21 9.19 -5.36
N ILE A 120 1.78 8.03 -5.68
CA ILE A 120 1.01 6.78 -5.78
C ILE A 120 1.65 5.74 -4.86
N THR A 121 0.82 4.99 -4.12
CA THR A 121 1.23 3.85 -3.31
C THR A 121 0.58 2.58 -3.84
N SER A 122 1.21 1.43 -3.61
CA SER A 122 0.57 0.12 -3.79
C SER A 122 1.20 -0.94 -2.90
N ASN A 123 0.35 -1.75 -2.29
CA ASN A 123 0.70 -3.00 -1.64
C ASN A 123 0.04 -4.15 -2.43
N PRO A 124 0.59 -4.49 -3.62
CA PRO A 124 -0.06 -5.46 -4.49
C PRO A 124 0.07 -6.89 -3.94
N PRO A 125 -0.76 -7.83 -4.39
CA PRO A 125 -0.59 -9.23 -4.03
C PRO A 125 0.78 -9.75 -4.48
N TYR A 126 1.41 -10.60 -3.65
CA TYR A 126 2.83 -10.99 -3.81
C TYR A 126 3.07 -12.23 -4.67
N MET A 127 2.03 -12.98 -5.04
CA MET A 127 2.15 -14.26 -5.72
C MET A 127 2.24 -14.12 -7.23
N THR A 128 3.00 -14.99 -7.88
CA THR A 128 3.01 -15.12 -9.34
C THR A 128 2.15 -16.33 -9.72
N GLY A 129 1.26 -16.17 -10.66
CA GLY A 129 0.30 -17.22 -11.09
C GLY A 129 0.91 -18.56 -11.54
N ASN A 130 2.25 -18.71 -11.53
CA ASN A 130 2.98 -19.92 -11.95
C ASN A 130 3.67 -20.70 -10.83
N HIS A 131 3.64 -20.25 -9.58
CA HIS A 131 4.22 -21.02 -8.48
C HIS A 131 3.13 -21.82 -7.76
N GLY A 132 2.94 -22.99 -8.31
CA GLY A 132 2.37 -24.22 -7.79
C GLY A 132 1.57 -24.14 -6.50
N LEU A 133 0.33 -24.52 -6.63
CA LEU A 133 -0.56 -25.10 -5.65
C LEU A 133 0.14 -26.17 -4.74
N THR A 134 1.12 -25.74 -3.93
CA THR A 134 1.75 -26.62 -2.94
C THR A 134 1.15 -26.46 -1.55
N ASN A 135 0.20 -25.52 -1.35
CA ASN A 135 -0.56 -25.43 -0.13
C ASN A 135 -2.05 -25.24 -0.44
N PRO A 136 -2.89 -26.30 -0.34
CA PRO A 136 -4.32 -26.23 -0.63
C PRO A 136 -5.12 -25.37 0.37
N GLU A 137 -4.49 -24.90 1.45
CA GLU A 137 -5.13 -24.09 2.49
C GLU A 137 -4.91 -22.58 2.34
N LEU A 138 -4.17 -22.13 1.31
CA LEU A 138 -4.13 -20.69 1.02
C LEU A 138 -5.51 -20.23 0.57
N PRO A 139 -6.10 -19.21 1.21
CA PRO A 139 -7.43 -18.76 0.89
C PRO A 139 -7.55 -18.47 -0.61
N LYS A 140 -8.55 -19.06 -1.27
CA LYS A 140 -8.90 -18.83 -2.69
C LYS A 140 -9.04 -17.34 -3.05
N ALA A 141 -9.21 -16.48 -2.04
CA ALA A 141 -9.22 -15.04 -2.17
C ALA A 141 -7.87 -14.48 -2.62
N ILE A 142 -6.73 -14.92 -2.06
CA ILE A 142 -5.38 -14.42 -2.41
C ILE A 142 -5.05 -14.79 -3.86
N ALA A 143 -5.35 -16.04 -4.26
CA ALA A 143 -5.14 -16.47 -5.64
C ALA A 143 -6.01 -15.73 -6.68
N ARG A 144 -7.20 -15.26 -6.30
CA ARG A 144 -8.06 -14.45 -7.19
C ARG A 144 -7.52 -13.05 -7.43
N HIS A 145 -6.80 -12.44 -6.47
CA HIS A 145 -6.26 -11.09 -6.63
C HIS A 145 -5.18 -10.99 -7.70
N GLU A 146 -4.33 -12.00 -7.86
CA GLU A 146 -3.30 -12.02 -8.91
C GLU A 146 -3.85 -12.29 -10.31
N ILE A 147 -4.99 -12.97 -10.41
CA ILE A 147 -5.68 -13.15 -11.68
C ILE A 147 -6.26 -11.81 -12.17
N LEU A 148 -6.55 -10.89 -11.24
CA LEU A 148 -7.21 -9.62 -11.55
C LEU A 148 -6.22 -8.49 -11.87
N CYS A 149 -5.01 -8.48 -11.26
CA CYS A 149 -4.04 -7.38 -11.44
C CYS A 149 -2.61 -7.89 -11.34
N THR A 150 -1.82 -7.67 -12.38
CA THR A 150 -0.39 -8.02 -12.43
C THR A 150 0.48 -6.86 -11.93
N LEU A 151 1.76 -7.16 -11.63
CA LEU A 151 2.75 -6.12 -11.33
C LEU A 151 2.89 -5.10 -12.47
N GLU A 152 2.77 -5.54 -13.71
CA GLU A 152 2.77 -4.71 -14.92
C GLU A 152 1.62 -3.72 -14.93
N ASP A 153 0.40 -4.18 -14.59
CA ASP A 153 -0.79 -3.33 -14.54
C ASP A 153 -0.62 -2.22 -13.49
N VAL A 154 -0.10 -2.57 -12.30
CA VAL A 154 0.14 -1.60 -11.22
C VAL A 154 1.17 -0.54 -11.62
N ILE A 155 2.33 -0.98 -12.13
CA ILE A 155 3.43 -0.08 -12.51
C ILE A 155 3.03 0.81 -13.70
N GLY A 156 2.41 0.21 -14.73
CA GLY A 156 1.96 0.96 -15.91
C GLY A 156 0.85 1.96 -15.59
N THR A 157 -0.05 1.62 -14.68
CA THR A 157 -1.08 2.56 -14.20
C THR A 157 -0.46 3.69 -13.37
N ALA A 158 0.47 3.36 -12.47
CA ALA A 158 1.17 4.37 -11.69
C ALA A 158 1.93 5.37 -12.59
N GLU A 159 2.61 4.90 -13.65
CA GLU A 159 3.28 5.77 -14.63
C GLU A 159 2.33 6.76 -15.27
N LYS A 160 1.16 6.30 -15.74
CA LYS A 160 0.18 7.13 -16.45
C LYS A 160 -0.45 8.19 -15.55
N LEU A 161 -0.75 7.85 -14.30
CA LEU A 161 -1.48 8.71 -13.38
C LEU A 161 -0.58 9.66 -12.58
N LEU A 162 0.71 9.37 -12.40
CA LEU A 162 1.65 10.28 -11.76
C LEU A 162 1.94 11.50 -12.61
N LYS A 163 2.09 12.65 -11.99
CA LYS A 163 2.70 13.84 -12.59
C LYS A 163 4.18 13.58 -12.93
N SER A 164 4.75 14.36 -13.83
CA SER A 164 6.21 14.37 -14.03
C SER A 164 6.92 14.73 -12.70
N GLY A 165 7.91 13.93 -12.29
CA GLY A 165 8.56 14.05 -10.99
C GLY A 165 7.74 13.50 -9.81
N GLY A 166 6.52 13.00 -10.07
CA GLY A 166 5.70 12.32 -9.07
C GLY A 166 6.33 11.00 -8.60
N LYS A 167 5.94 10.55 -7.43
CA LYS A 167 6.59 9.44 -6.72
C LYS A 167 5.68 8.23 -6.62
N PHE A 168 6.23 7.07 -6.92
CA PHE A 168 5.62 5.78 -6.69
C PHE A 168 6.28 5.09 -5.50
N PHE A 169 5.47 4.61 -4.57
CA PHE A 169 5.91 3.81 -3.42
C PHE A 169 5.24 2.45 -3.43
N MET A 170 6.01 1.40 -3.25
CA MET A 170 5.45 0.06 -3.12
C MET A 170 6.17 -0.77 -2.05
N VAL A 171 5.45 -1.71 -1.48
CA VAL A 171 6.01 -2.81 -0.69
C VAL A 171 5.84 -4.11 -1.47
N HIS A 172 6.86 -4.97 -1.42
CA HIS A 172 6.80 -6.27 -2.09
C HIS A 172 7.73 -7.29 -1.42
N ARG A 173 7.74 -8.52 -1.93
CA ARG A 173 8.67 -9.56 -1.51
C ARG A 173 10.02 -9.43 -2.22
N PRO A 174 11.17 -9.61 -1.51
CA PRO A 174 12.50 -9.43 -2.08
C PRO A 174 12.83 -10.36 -3.25
N PHE A 175 12.25 -11.55 -3.32
CA PHE A 175 12.50 -12.49 -4.40
C PHE A 175 12.08 -11.97 -5.80
N ARG A 176 11.19 -10.96 -5.86
CA ARG A 176 10.82 -10.28 -7.11
C ARG A 176 11.56 -8.97 -7.36
N LEU A 177 12.54 -8.63 -6.53
CA LEU A 177 13.19 -7.31 -6.59
C LEU A 177 13.79 -7.02 -7.97
N ALA A 178 14.49 -7.98 -8.57
CA ALA A 178 15.08 -7.81 -9.91
C ALA A 178 14.02 -7.51 -10.98
N GLU A 179 12.90 -8.26 -10.97
CA GLU A 179 11.78 -8.03 -11.89
C GLU A 179 11.15 -6.64 -11.66
N ILE A 180 10.95 -6.25 -10.40
CA ILE A 180 10.35 -4.96 -10.05
C ILE A 180 11.22 -3.80 -10.57
N LEU A 181 12.53 -3.84 -10.33
CA LEU A 181 13.44 -2.76 -10.76
C LEU A 181 13.47 -2.63 -12.28
N VAL A 182 13.49 -3.76 -13.01
CA VAL A 182 13.45 -3.76 -14.47
C VAL A 182 12.14 -3.15 -14.98
N LYS A 183 10.99 -3.58 -14.45
CA LYS A 183 9.68 -3.06 -14.84
C LYS A 183 9.52 -1.58 -14.53
N LEU A 184 9.95 -1.12 -13.35
CA LEU A 184 9.93 0.29 -12.99
C LEU A 184 10.70 1.13 -14.02
N SER A 185 11.93 0.72 -14.36
CA SER A 185 12.75 1.44 -15.36
C SER A 185 12.13 1.42 -16.76
N GLN A 186 11.54 0.30 -17.17
CA GLN A 186 10.84 0.18 -18.47
C GLN A 186 9.62 1.13 -18.56
N HIS A 187 8.96 1.42 -17.45
CA HIS A 187 7.83 2.35 -17.36
C HIS A 187 8.24 3.78 -16.94
N HIS A 188 9.50 4.17 -17.14
CA HIS A 188 9.98 5.52 -16.81
C HIS A 188 9.76 5.92 -15.33
N LEU A 189 9.61 4.94 -14.44
CA LEU A 189 9.61 5.10 -13.00
C LEU A 189 11.01 4.75 -12.49
N GLU A 190 11.88 5.75 -12.38
CA GLU A 190 13.27 5.52 -11.98
C GLU A 190 13.36 5.19 -10.48
N PRO A 191 13.89 4.01 -10.08
CA PRO A 191 14.08 3.65 -8.68
C PRO A 191 15.03 4.63 -7.99
N LYS A 192 14.62 5.20 -6.86
CA LYS A 192 15.38 6.24 -6.14
C LYS A 192 15.82 5.82 -4.75
N ARG A 193 15.03 4.98 -4.10
CA ARG A 193 15.28 4.56 -2.73
C ARG A 193 14.70 3.19 -2.50
N MET A 194 15.42 2.33 -1.80
CA MET A 194 14.90 1.06 -1.32
C MET A 194 15.35 0.79 0.11
N GLN A 195 14.53 0.03 0.83
CA GLN A 195 14.82 -0.45 2.18
C GLN A 195 14.38 -1.90 2.31
N LEU A 196 15.29 -2.77 2.70
CA LEU A 196 14.97 -4.16 3.02
C LEU A 196 14.47 -4.25 4.46
N VAL A 197 13.40 -5.03 4.66
CA VAL A 197 12.78 -5.25 5.96
C VAL A 197 13.07 -6.67 6.41
N PHE A 198 13.63 -6.80 7.59
CA PHE A 198 14.03 -8.06 8.20
C PHE A 198 13.16 -8.36 9.41
N PRO A 199 12.61 -9.56 9.55
CA PRO A 199 11.87 -9.91 10.77
C PRO A 199 12.76 -9.85 12.01
N TYR A 200 14.01 -10.34 11.92
CA TYR A 200 15.05 -10.28 12.93
C TYR A 200 16.41 -10.01 12.25
N VAL A 201 17.38 -9.53 13.01
CA VAL A 201 18.72 -9.16 12.51
C VAL A 201 19.47 -10.34 11.86
N ASP A 202 19.21 -11.56 12.30
CA ASP A 202 19.84 -12.82 11.86
C ASP A 202 19.02 -13.59 10.82
N ARG A 203 17.92 -13.01 10.31
CA ARG A 203 17.03 -13.63 9.32
C ARG A 203 17.16 -12.96 7.97
N GLU A 204 16.73 -13.64 6.92
CA GLU A 204 16.61 -13.06 5.59
C GLU A 204 15.49 -11.98 5.54
N PRO A 205 15.64 -10.96 4.68
CA PRO A 205 14.59 -9.96 4.50
C PRO A 205 13.34 -10.62 3.92
N ASN A 206 12.19 -10.27 4.45
CA ASN A 206 10.90 -10.78 4.00
C ASN A 206 10.04 -9.74 3.25
N MET A 207 10.44 -8.47 3.29
CA MET A 207 9.82 -7.39 2.52
C MET A 207 10.88 -6.42 1.98
N VAL A 208 10.52 -5.71 0.92
CA VAL A 208 11.27 -4.57 0.38
C VAL A 208 10.32 -3.41 0.16
N LEU A 209 10.73 -2.24 0.60
CA LEU A 209 10.08 -0.96 0.35
C LEU A 209 10.84 -0.24 -0.77
N ILE A 210 10.15 0.26 -1.78
CA ILE A 210 10.75 0.88 -2.97
C ILE A 210 10.08 2.22 -3.23
N GLU A 211 10.89 3.24 -3.49
CA GLU A 211 10.46 4.54 -4.04
C GLU A 211 11.03 4.68 -5.45
N ALA A 212 10.17 5.02 -6.40
CA ALA A 212 10.55 5.38 -7.75
C ALA A 212 9.97 6.75 -8.13
N VAL A 213 10.57 7.43 -9.09
CA VAL A 213 10.17 8.77 -9.54
C VAL A 213 9.90 8.77 -11.03
N ARG A 214 8.74 9.26 -11.45
CA ARG A 214 8.39 9.39 -12.87
C ARG A 214 9.33 10.39 -13.58
N GLY A 215 10.05 9.90 -14.60
CA GLY A 215 11.04 10.70 -15.33
C GLY A 215 12.26 11.08 -14.50
N GLY A 216 12.56 10.35 -13.42
CA GLY A 216 13.74 10.60 -12.59
C GLY A 216 15.04 10.27 -13.31
N ASN A 217 16.15 10.93 -12.92
CA ASN A 217 17.49 10.58 -13.37
C ASN A 217 18.00 9.34 -12.63
N PRO A 218 18.89 8.53 -13.23
CA PRO A 218 19.49 7.38 -12.56
C PRO A 218 20.17 7.77 -11.23
N ARG A 219 20.08 6.97 -10.27
CA ARG A 219 20.73 6.94 -8.94
C ARG A 219 19.75 6.44 -7.89
N MET A 220 20.03 5.27 -7.34
CA MET A 220 19.25 4.70 -6.25
C MET A 220 20.05 4.71 -4.95
N THR A 221 19.40 5.00 -3.83
CA THR A 221 19.94 4.86 -2.48
C THR A 221 19.36 3.59 -1.86
N VAL A 222 20.23 2.73 -1.32
CA VAL A 222 19.85 1.61 -0.46
C VAL A 222 19.96 2.08 0.97
N GLU A 223 18.82 2.13 1.67
CA GLU A 223 18.78 2.55 3.07
C GLU A 223 19.25 1.42 4.02
N LYS A 224 19.57 1.80 5.25
CA LYS A 224 19.88 0.81 6.28
C LYS A 224 18.71 -0.19 6.43
N PRO A 225 18.98 -1.45 6.75
CA PRO A 225 17.94 -2.43 7.00
C PRO A 225 16.96 -1.97 8.09
N LEU A 226 15.66 -2.23 7.87
CA LEU A 226 14.65 -2.07 8.91
C LEU A 226 14.44 -3.41 9.61
N ILE A 227 14.77 -3.49 10.88
CA ILE A 227 14.56 -4.67 11.70
C ILE A 227 13.22 -4.57 12.40
N VAL A 228 12.38 -5.59 12.28
CA VAL A 228 11.02 -5.56 12.84
C VAL A 228 11.03 -5.86 14.33
N TYR A 229 11.71 -6.91 14.75
CA TYR A 229 11.72 -7.38 16.13
C TYR A 229 13.14 -7.40 16.68
N ASP A 230 13.31 -6.89 17.90
CA ASP A 230 14.53 -7.08 18.69
C ASP A 230 14.53 -8.48 19.31
N GLU A 231 13.37 -8.92 19.83
CA GLU A 231 13.11 -10.24 20.41
C GLU A 231 11.70 -10.72 20.02
N PRO A 232 11.35 -12.01 20.19
CA PRO A 232 10.02 -12.51 19.90
C PRO A 232 8.92 -11.72 20.61
N GLY A 233 8.06 -11.07 19.81
CA GLY A 233 6.94 -10.25 20.31
C GLY A 233 7.31 -8.83 20.74
N VAL A 234 8.58 -8.42 20.64
CA VAL A 234 9.06 -7.07 20.98
C VAL A 234 9.49 -6.35 19.70
N TYR A 235 8.76 -5.32 19.30
CA TYR A 235 9.14 -4.50 18.15
C TYR A 235 10.42 -3.71 18.40
N ASN A 236 11.23 -3.55 17.36
CA ASN A 236 12.32 -2.57 17.36
C ASN A 236 11.76 -1.14 17.50
N LYS A 237 12.54 -0.24 18.08
CA LYS A 237 12.13 1.16 18.29
C LYS A 237 11.62 1.85 17.03
N GLU A 238 12.26 1.61 15.87
CA GLU A 238 11.83 2.23 14.60
C GLU A 238 10.41 1.79 14.20
N ILE A 239 10.02 0.57 14.54
CA ILE A 239 8.66 0.07 14.29
C ILE A 239 7.65 0.79 15.17
N TYR A 240 7.96 0.97 16.46
CA TYR A 240 7.10 1.76 17.35
C TYR A 240 6.91 3.20 16.84
N ASP A 241 7.99 3.85 16.37
CA ASP A 241 7.92 5.20 15.79
C ASP A 241 7.04 5.23 14.52
N ILE A 242 7.11 4.19 13.67
CA ILE A 242 6.27 4.05 12.46
C ILE A 242 4.79 3.89 12.82
N TYR A 243 4.47 3.10 13.85
CA TYR A 243 3.10 2.94 14.34
C TYR A 243 2.61 4.20 15.05
N GLY A 244 3.48 4.92 15.78
CA GLY A 244 3.15 6.17 16.49
C GLY A 244 2.94 5.99 17.98
N TYR A 245 3.61 4.96 18.55
CA TYR A 245 3.69 4.77 20.02
C TYR A 245 4.66 5.75 20.64
#